data_e3d9d66a203f77b1df4655f9835f6ea2
#
_entry.id   e3d9d66a203f77b1df4655f9835f6ea2
#
_cell.length_a   1.000
_cell.length_b   1.000
_cell.length_c   1.000
_cell.angle_alpha   90.00
_cell.angle_beta   90.00
_cell.angle_gamma   90.00
#
_symmetry.space_group_name_H-M   'P 1'
#
loop_
_entity.id
_entity.type
_entity.pdbx_description
1 polymer ?
#
loop_
_entity_poly.entity_id
_entity_poly.type
_entity_poly.pdbx_seq_one_letter_code
_entity_poly.pdbx_strand_id
1 'polypeptide(L)'
;GVIGRTLTCFFDDSYCADVADCLRFEEGPAWLAPRTVAELARSDAEEGTDYVATVAAYLDHACNANPTAAALFVHRNTLTYRLKRIKALYGLELEHPEESGVDLLRVHLACRLILEGREGREIA
;
A
#
# COMPACT_ATOMS: atom_id res chain seq x y z
N GLY A 1 9.91 -10.50 -7.08
CA GLY A 1 8.49 -10.33 -7.31
C GLY A 1 8.18 -9.22 -8.29
N VAL A 2 6.91 -9.06 -8.58
CA VAL A 2 6.44 -8.05 -9.53
C VAL A 2 6.82 -6.63 -9.07
N ILE A 3 6.79 -6.40 -7.78
CA ILE A 3 7.11 -5.10 -7.19
C ILE A 3 8.58 -4.78 -7.35
N GLY A 4 9.46 -5.75 -7.14
CA GLY A 4 10.88 -5.55 -7.36
C GLY A 4 11.16 -5.11 -8.79
N ARG A 5 10.48 -5.71 -9.75
CA ARG A 5 10.60 -5.30 -11.15
C ARG A 5 10.05 -3.90 -11.42
N THR A 6 8.92 -3.57 -10.81
CA THR A 6 8.31 -2.25 -10.94
C THR A 6 9.24 -1.16 -10.39
N LEU A 7 9.82 -1.39 -9.22
CA LEU A 7 10.75 -0.45 -8.61
C LEU A 7 12.07 -0.37 -9.35
N THR A 8 12.56 -1.48 -9.89
CA THR A 8 13.79 -1.52 -10.67
C THR A 8 13.70 -0.67 -11.94
N CYS A 9 12.50 -0.44 -12.48
CA CYS A 9 12.31 0.48 -13.61
C CYS A 9 12.64 1.93 -13.25
N PHE A 10 12.57 2.31 -11.96
CA PHE A 10 12.76 3.67 -11.49
C PHE A 10 13.96 3.82 -10.56
N PHE A 11 14.35 2.75 -9.88
CA PHE A 11 15.42 2.75 -8.88
C PHE A 11 16.29 1.51 -9.08
N ASP A 12 17.52 1.56 -8.65
CA ASP A 12 18.39 0.38 -8.69
C ASP A 12 18.02 -0.63 -7.59
N ASP A 13 18.53 -1.86 -7.71
CA ASP A 13 18.22 -2.94 -6.76
C ASP A 13 18.69 -2.62 -5.34
N SER A 14 19.79 -1.90 -5.21
CA SER A 14 20.33 -1.50 -3.92
C SER A 14 19.35 -0.57 -3.20
N TYR A 15 18.77 0.39 -3.92
CA TYR A 15 17.78 1.30 -3.36
C TYR A 15 16.54 0.52 -2.88
N CYS A 16 16.04 -0.41 -3.71
CA CYS A 16 14.87 -1.20 -3.36
C CYS A 16 15.12 -2.05 -2.12
N ALA A 17 16.31 -2.64 -2.01
CA ALA A 17 16.67 -3.44 -0.84
C ALA A 17 16.72 -2.59 0.43
N ASP A 18 17.33 -1.40 0.35
CA ASP A 18 17.42 -0.50 1.49
C ASP A 18 16.04 -0.04 1.96
N VAL A 19 15.17 0.31 1.01
CA VAL A 19 13.81 0.73 1.33
C VAL A 19 13.03 -0.41 1.98
N ALA A 20 13.14 -1.62 1.43
CA ALA A 20 12.47 -2.79 1.99
C ALA A 20 12.95 -3.09 3.42
N ASP A 21 14.26 -2.96 3.66
CA ASP A 21 14.84 -3.17 5.00
C ASP A 21 14.34 -2.13 5.99
N CYS A 22 14.27 -0.86 5.57
CA CYS A 22 13.75 0.21 6.42
C CYS A 22 12.30 -0.07 6.85
N LEU A 23 11.47 -0.50 5.92
CA LEU A 23 10.07 -0.82 6.23
C LEU A 23 9.95 -2.06 7.10
N ARG A 24 10.81 -3.04 6.87
CA ARG A 24 10.78 -4.32 7.59
C ARG A 24 11.08 -4.15 9.07
N PHE A 25 12.02 -3.27 9.40
CA PHE A 25 12.45 -3.04 10.78
C PHE A 25 11.72 -1.87 11.45
N GLU A 26 10.77 -1.25 10.77
CA GLU A 26 10.04 -0.08 11.26
C GLU A 26 10.96 1.11 11.58
N GLU A 27 12.20 1.04 11.12
CA GLU A 27 13.23 2.07 11.34
C GLU A 27 13.50 2.91 10.10
N GLY A 28 12.52 3.00 9.21
CA GLY A 28 12.67 3.78 8.00
C GLY A 28 12.52 5.27 8.24
N PRO A 29 13.04 6.08 7.31
CA PRO A 29 12.78 7.52 7.36
C PRO A 29 11.29 7.79 7.36
N ALA A 30 10.84 8.76 8.14
CA ALA A 30 9.42 9.09 8.25
C ALA A 30 8.79 9.44 6.89
N TRP A 31 9.59 9.98 5.96
CA TRP A 31 9.08 10.31 4.63
C TRP A 31 8.80 9.08 3.77
N LEU A 32 9.49 7.97 4.05
CA LEU A 32 9.34 6.73 3.29
C LEU A 32 8.17 5.88 3.78
N ALA A 33 7.96 5.87 5.10
CA ALA A 33 6.89 5.10 5.73
C ALA A 33 5.90 6.07 6.37
N PRO A 34 4.97 6.63 5.61
CA PRO A 34 3.98 7.55 6.19
C PRO A 34 3.26 6.88 7.35
N ARG A 35 3.01 7.65 8.40
CA ARG A 35 2.33 7.16 9.60
C ARG A 35 1.02 6.46 9.27
N THR A 36 0.29 6.98 8.29
CA THR A 36 -0.97 6.39 7.83
C THR A 36 -0.78 4.95 7.36
N VAL A 37 0.28 4.69 6.58
CA VAL A 37 0.57 3.34 6.10
C VAL A 37 0.92 2.41 7.25
N ALA A 38 1.66 2.90 8.25
CA ALA A 38 1.97 2.13 9.45
C ALA A 38 0.70 1.74 10.21
N GLU A 39 -0.28 2.65 10.29
CA GLU A 39 -1.57 2.39 10.92
C GLU A 39 -2.40 1.36 10.15
N LEU A 40 -2.38 1.43 8.81
CA LEU A 40 -3.04 0.43 7.96
C LEU A 40 -2.41 -0.96 8.18
N ALA A 41 -1.10 -1.03 8.21
CA ALA A 41 -0.38 -2.29 8.44
C ALA A 41 -0.69 -2.86 9.82
N ARG A 42 -0.81 -2.02 10.83
CA ARG A 42 -1.19 -2.45 12.19
C ARG A 42 -2.61 -3.02 12.20
N SER A 43 -3.55 -2.36 11.54
CA SER A 43 -4.92 -2.86 11.43
C SER A 43 -4.95 -4.24 10.78
N ASP A 44 -4.19 -4.41 9.70
CA ASP A 44 -4.12 -5.70 9.01
C ASP A 44 -3.59 -6.80 9.94
N ALA A 45 -2.57 -6.49 10.75
CA ALA A 45 -1.97 -7.46 11.66
C ALA A 45 -2.87 -7.78 12.85
N GLU A 46 -3.53 -6.78 13.43
CA GLU A 46 -4.32 -6.93 14.65
C GLU A 46 -5.77 -7.34 14.40
N GLU A 47 -6.36 -6.83 13.32
CA GLU A 47 -7.79 -7.01 13.04
C GLU A 47 -8.07 -7.89 11.82
N GLY A 48 -7.04 -8.31 11.11
CA GLY A 48 -7.19 -9.16 9.93
C GLY A 48 -7.78 -8.46 8.73
N THR A 49 -7.62 -7.14 8.62
CA THR A 49 -8.09 -6.39 7.46
C THR A 49 -7.12 -6.55 6.28
N ASP A 50 -7.54 -6.11 5.08
CA ASP A 50 -6.72 -6.10 3.87
C ASP A 50 -6.52 -4.68 3.35
N TYR A 51 -6.32 -3.74 4.25
CA TYR A 51 -6.23 -2.32 3.87
C TYR A 51 -4.98 -1.99 3.06
N VAL A 52 -3.82 -2.54 3.43
CA VAL A 52 -2.59 -2.30 2.69
C VAL A 52 -2.73 -2.83 1.26
N ALA A 53 -3.24 -4.04 1.10
CA ALA A 53 -3.47 -4.64 -0.22
C ALA A 53 -4.48 -3.83 -1.03
N THR A 54 -5.54 -3.34 -0.38
CA THR A 54 -6.58 -2.54 -1.03
C THR A 54 -6.01 -1.23 -1.57
N VAL A 55 -5.24 -0.52 -0.76
CA VAL A 55 -4.61 0.76 -1.16
C VAL A 55 -3.61 0.52 -2.29
N ALA A 56 -2.76 -0.49 -2.16
CA ALA A 56 -1.77 -0.82 -3.19
C ALA A 56 -2.43 -1.13 -4.53
N ALA A 57 -3.45 -1.98 -4.53
CA ALA A 57 -4.15 -2.35 -5.76
C ALA A 57 -4.86 -1.15 -6.39
N TYR A 58 -5.49 -0.31 -5.59
CA TYR A 58 -6.19 0.88 -6.08
C TYR A 58 -5.23 1.85 -6.77
N LEU A 59 -4.07 2.08 -6.16
CA LEU A 59 -3.04 2.95 -6.75
C LEU A 59 -2.36 2.28 -7.95
N ASP A 60 -2.18 0.95 -7.93
CA ASP A 60 -1.65 0.20 -9.07
C ASP A 60 -2.53 0.35 -10.32
N HIS A 61 -3.84 0.48 -10.12
CA HIS A 61 -4.81 0.59 -11.21
C HIS A 61 -5.26 2.04 -11.46
N ALA A 62 -4.41 2.99 -11.11
CA ALA A 62 -4.64 4.42 -11.34
C ALA A 62 -5.97 4.91 -10.77
N CYS A 63 -6.33 4.43 -9.59
CA CYS A 63 -7.56 4.79 -8.87
C CYS A 63 -8.84 4.40 -9.62
N ASN A 64 -8.78 3.33 -10.42
CA ASN A 64 -9.92 2.77 -11.14
C ASN A 64 -10.56 1.65 -10.33
N ALA A 65 -11.82 1.85 -9.92
CA ALA A 65 -12.50 0.92 -9.02
C ALA A 65 -12.73 -0.47 -9.64
N ASN A 66 -13.18 -0.54 -10.88
CA ASN A 66 -13.52 -1.83 -11.49
C ASN A 66 -12.32 -2.79 -11.63
N PRO A 67 -11.19 -2.38 -12.24
CA PRO A 67 -10.04 -3.28 -12.31
C PRO A 67 -9.43 -3.58 -10.94
N THR A 68 -9.52 -2.64 -9.99
CA THR A 68 -9.03 -2.86 -8.63
C THR A 68 -9.85 -3.94 -7.94
N ALA A 69 -11.17 -3.86 -8.00
CA ALA A 69 -12.06 -4.86 -7.40
C ALA A 69 -11.80 -6.25 -8.01
N ALA A 70 -11.63 -6.31 -9.33
CA ALA A 70 -11.31 -7.56 -10.01
C ALA A 70 -9.98 -8.15 -9.53
N ALA A 71 -8.95 -7.32 -9.40
CA ALA A 71 -7.64 -7.75 -8.94
C ALA A 71 -7.67 -8.27 -7.49
N LEU A 72 -8.53 -7.70 -6.65
CA LEU A 72 -8.68 -8.11 -5.25
C LEU A 72 -9.70 -9.23 -5.07
N PHE A 73 -10.36 -9.68 -6.13
CA PHE A 73 -11.42 -10.69 -6.09
C PHE A 73 -12.58 -10.31 -5.16
N VAL A 74 -12.96 -9.04 -5.18
CA VAL A 74 -14.07 -8.52 -4.38
C VAL A 74 -15.06 -7.78 -5.27
N HIS A 75 -16.28 -7.59 -4.78
CA HIS A 75 -17.28 -6.79 -5.46
C HIS A 75 -16.90 -5.30 -5.33
N ARG A 76 -17.28 -4.51 -6.34
CA ARG A 76 -17.03 -3.06 -6.34
C ARG A 76 -17.55 -2.37 -5.08
N ASN A 77 -18.71 -2.79 -4.58
CA ASN A 77 -19.28 -2.21 -3.37
C ASN A 77 -18.39 -2.48 -2.14
N THR A 78 -17.77 -3.65 -2.07
CA THR A 78 -16.82 -3.98 -1.01
C THR A 78 -15.60 -3.07 -1.08
N LEU A 79 -15.08 -2.84 -2.27
CA LEU A 79 -13.96 -1.92 -2.47
C LEU A 79 -14.33 -0.51 -2.02
N THR A 80 -15.49 0.00 -2.47
CA THR A 80 -15.94 1.33 -2.09
C THR A 80 -16.08 1.46 -0.56
N TYR A 81 -16.64 0.44 0.08
CA TYR A 81 -16.76 0.40 1.53
C TYR A 81 -15.40 0.50 2.21
N ARG A 82 -14.43 -0.30 1.74
CA ARG A 82 -13.06 -0.28 2.30
C ARG A 82 -12.42 1.10 2.14
N LEU A 83 -12.54 1.71 0.96
CA LEU A 83 -11.96 3.04 0.71
C LEU A 83 -12.57 4.11 1.63
N LYS A 84 -13.87 4.06 1.83
CA LYS A 84 -14.56 5.01 2.73
C LYS A 84 -14.16 4.78 4.18
N ARG A 85 -13.98 3.53 4.57
CA ARG A 85 -13.56 3.20 5.91
C ARG A 85 -12.13 3.64 6.19
N ILE A 86 -11.24 3.45 5.22
CA ILE A 86 -9.85 3.93 5.31
C ILE A 86 -9.83 5.45 5.49
N LYS A 87 -10.65 6.17 4.72
CA LYS A 87 -10.77 7.62 4.86
C LYS A 87 -11.28 8.01 6.24
N ALA A 88 -12.34 7.35 6.71
CA ALA A 88 -12.95 7.68 7.99
C ALA A 88 -12.02 7.41 9.17
N LEU A 89 -11.28 6.30 9.14
CA LEU A 89 -10.43 5.90 10.26
C LEU A 89 -9.05 6.57 10.24
N TYR A 90 -8.49 6.79 9.07
CA TYR A 90 -7.10 7.21 8.94
C TYR A 90 -6.93 8.53 8.18
N GLY A 91 -8.00 9.10 7.67
CA GLY A 91 -7.94 10.37 6.94
C GLY A 91 -7.28 10.29 5.57
N LEU A 92 -7.13 9.08 5.02
CA LEU A 92 -6.51 8.90 3.70
C LEU A 92 -7.56 8.96 2.60
N GLU A 93 -7.56 10.06 1.84
CA GLU A 93 -8.47 10.27 0.72
C GLU A 93 -7.92 9.61 -0.54
N LEU A 94 -8.64 8.63 -1.08
CA LEU A 94 -8.24 7.89 -2.26
C LEU A 94 -9.23 8.03 -3.42
N GLU A 95 -10.52 8.20 -3.13
CA GLU A 95 -11.53 8.33 -4.17
C GLU A 95 -11.39 9.65 -4.95
N HIS A 96 -10.82 10.66 -4.32
CA HIS A 96 -10.53 11.95 -4.92
C HIS A 96 -9.06 12.28 -4.68
N PRO A 97 -8.14 11.66 -5.46
CA PRO A 97 -6.70 11.80 -5.22
C PRO A 97 -6.20 13.23 -5.21
N GLU A 98 -6.84 14.10 -5.97
CA GLU A 98 -6.49 15.53 -6.04
C GLU A 98 -6.75 16.26 -4.73
N GLU A 99 -7.61 15.70 -3.88
CA GLU A 99 -7.93 16.27 -2.57
C GLU A 99 -7.10 15.66 -1.45
N SER A 100 -6.27 14.69 -1.76
CA SER A 100 -5.45 14.04 -0.76
C SER A 100 -4.36 14.98 -0.25
N GLY A 101 -4.24 15.09 1.05
CA GLY A 101 -3.20 15.90 1.68
C GLY A 101 -1.86 15.20 1.82
N VAL A 102 -1.74 13.97 1.34
CA VAL A 102 -0.52 13.17 1.45
C VAL A 102 0.04 12.86 0.06
N ASP A 103 1.33 12.54 0.03
CA ASP A 103 1.99 12.13 -1.21
C ASP A 103 1.61 10.68 -1.51
N LEU A 104 0.71 10.49 -2.46
CA LEU A 104 0.24 9.17 -2.85
C LEU A 104 1.32 8.29 -3.45
N LEU A 105 2.38 8.88 -4.04
CA LEU A 105 3.50 8.10 -4.53
C LEU A 105 4.23 7.40 -3.38
N ARG A 106 4.44 8.10 -2.27
CA ARG A 106 5.05 7.52 -1.07
C ARG A 106 4.16 6.46 -0.44
N VAL A 107 2.86 6.73 -0.38
CA VAL A 107 1.88 5.76 0.13
C VAL A 107 1.90 4.50 -0.72
N HIS A 108 1.89 4.65 -2.03
CA HIS A 108 1.92 3.53 -2.97
C HIS A 108 3.18 2.70 -2.80
N LEU A 109 4.34 3.35 -2.78
CA LEU A 109 5.62 2.69 -2.60
C LEU A 109 5.67 1.93 -1.28
N ALA A 110 5.28 2.57 -0.18
CA ALA A 110 5.30 1.95 1.14
C ALA A 110 4.38 0.73 1.21
N CYS A 111 3.15 0.83 0.69
CA CYS A 111 2.21 -0.29 0.68
C CYS A 111 2.75 -1.47 -0.12
N ARG A 112 3.31 -1.20 -1.29
CA ARG A 112 3.86 -2.26 -2.15
C ARG A 112 5.04 -2.96 -1.49
N LEU A 113 5.92 -2.22 -0.85
CA LEU A 113 7.07 -2.82 -0.17
C LEU A 113 6.67 -3.65 1.05
N ILE A 114 5.63 -3.24 1.77
CA ILE A 114 5.09 -4.03 2.87
C ILE A 114 4.56 -5.37 2.34
N LEU A 115 3.80 -5.35 1.24
CA LEU A 115 3.27 -6.57 0.63
C LEU A 115 4.39 -7.48 0.13
N GLU A 116 5.42 -6.92 -0.48
CA GLU A 116 6.60 -7.69 -0.92
C GLU A 116 7.27 -8.36 0.27
N GLY A 117 7.42 -7.66 1.38
CA GLY A 117 7.98 -8.22 2.60
C GLY A 117 7.16 -9.36 3.16
N ARG A 118 5.83 -9.27 3.11
CA ARG A 118 4.92 -10.34 3.54
C ARG A 118 5.07 -11.59 2.67
N GLU A 119 5.11 -11.41 1.35
CA GLU A 119 5.31 -12.52 0.41
C GLU A 119 6.65 -13.21 0.66
N GLY A 120 7.70 -12.45 0.88
CA GLY A 120 9.01 -13.00 1.19
C GLY A 120 9.03 -13.82 2.47
N ARG A 121 8.27 -13.40 3.49
CA ARG A 121 8.15 -14.16 4.74
C ARG A 121 7.39 -15.47 4.55
N GLU A 122 6.35 -15.46 3.73
CA GLU A 122 5.58 -16.66 3.44
C GLU A 122 6.41 -17.71 2.71
N ILE A 123 7.28 -17.27 1.83
CA ILE A 123 8.15 -18.17 1.07
C ILE A 123 9.30 -18.70 1.95
N ALA A 124 9.77 -17.89 2.84
CA ALA A 124 10.85 -18.25 3.75
C ALA A 124 10.36 -19.10 4.90
#